data_ba6241c6f4c28c0a7f6f3096c37ccdb4
#
_entry.id   ba6241c6f4c28c0a7f6f3096c37ccdb4
#
_cell.length_a   1.000
_cell.length_b   1.000
_cell.length_c   1.000
_cell.angle_alpha   90.00
_cell.angle_beta   90.00
_cell.angle_gamma   90.00
#
_symmetry.space_group_name_H-M   'P 1'
#
loop_
_entity.id
_entity.type
_entity.pdbx_description
1 polymer ?
#
loop_
_entity_poly.entity_id
_entity_poly.type
_entity_poly.pdbx_seq_one_letter_code
_entity_poly.pdbx_strand_id
1 'polypeptide(L)'
;NEFMHIIGAFLVLTVVSVIIHEVYEIKMPYAFWIIGLMLSFALCTACRFAYRFFRTVQKMLEQRGSANGDEKVMIIGAGNAGRMLIRELIMSSHLHTKACCIIDDNPAKLGRFIDGVPIVGNRNDIPEMVEKYNITKIVYAVPSTSGKDRKDILNICKDTGCDVSVVPGIYQMVDGRVSVSN
;
A
#
# COMPACT_ATOMS: atom_id res chain seq x y z
N ASN A 1 -15.78 13.24 6.52
CA ASN A 1 -16.04 13.61 7.93
C ASN A 1 -14.87 14.30 8.63
N GLU A 2 -13.62 14.13 8.19
CA GLU A 2 -12.46 14.77 8.83
C GLU A 2 -12.44 16.30 8.68
N PHE A 3 -13.00 16.82 7.60
CA PHE A 3 -13.12 18.26 7.37
C PHE A 3 -14.04 18.94 8.40
N MET A 4 -15.13 18.27 8.78
CA MET A 4 -16.05 18.75 9.82
C MET A 4 -15.38 18.82 11.21
N HIS A 5 -14.51 17.87 11.53
CA HIS A 5 -13.78 17.90 12.80
C HIS A 5 -12.78 19.05 12.88
N ILE A 6 -12.17 19.46 11.76
CA ILE A 6 -11.25 20.62 11.73
C ILE A 6 -12.04 21.91 11.92
N ILE A 7 -13.15 22.07 11.19
CA ILE A 7 -14.01 23.25 11.35
C ILE A 7 -14.47 23.36 12.79
N GLY A 8 -14.91 22.24 13.39
CA GLY A 8 -15.32 22.21 14.80
C GLY A 8 -14.19 22.61 15.77
N ALA A 9 -12.98 22.10 15.58
CA ALA A 9 -11.83 22.45 16.39
C ALA A 9 -11.45 23.94 16.28
N PHE A 10 -11.50 24.51 15.05
CA PHE A 10 -11.25 25.94 14.85
C PHE A 10 -12.33 26.82 15.47
N LEU A 11 -13.59 26.38 15.44
CA LEU A 11 -14.69 27.09 16.06
C LEU A 11 -14.54 27.15 17.59
N VAL A 12 -14.16 26.03 18.20
CA VAL A 12 -13.85 25.96 19.64
C VAL A 12 -12.66 26.86 19.99
N LEU A 13 -11.58 26.82 19.22
CA LEU A 13 -10.40 27.67 19.42
C LEU A 13 -10.76 29.16 19.32
N THR A 14 -11.62 29.55 18.38
CA THR A 14 -12.08 30.91 18.24
C THR A 14 -12.88 31.36 19.47
N VAL A 15 -13.80 30.55 19.96
CA VAL A 15 -14.59 30.86 21.16
C VAL A 15 -13.71 31.00 22.38
N VAL A 16 -12.76 30.08 22.58
CA VAL A 16 -11.80 30.12 23.69
C VAL A 16 -10.93 31.39 23.63
N SER A 17 -10.44 31.78 22.45
CA SER A 17 -9.61 32.98 22.28
C SER A 17 -10.37 34.26 22.59
N VAL A 18 -11.66 34.35 22.23
CA VAL A 18 -12.53 35.48 22.57
C VAL A 18 -12.76 35.55 24.08
N ILE A 19 -13.03 34.43 24.73
CA ILE A 19 -13.21 34.38 26.20
C ILE A 19 -11.94 34.84 26.92
N ILE A 20 -10.76 34.38 26.48
CA ILE A 20 -9.47 34.78 27.05
C ILE A 20 -9.24 36.29 26.88
N HIS A 21 -9.57 36.85 25.72
CA HIS A 21 -9.44 38.27 25.45
C HIS A 21 -10.31 39.12 26.39
N GLU A 22 -11.54 38.74 26.63
CA GLU A 22 -12.47 39.44 27.53
C GLU A 22 -12.07 39.32 29.03
N VAL A 23 -11.65 38.11 29.44
CA VAL A 23 -11.29 37.84 30.85
C VAL A 23 -10.00 38.54 31.30
N TYR A 24 -9.00 38.63 30.40
CA TYR A 24 -7.68 39.19 30.73
C TYR A 24 -7.54 40.65 30.31
N GLU A 25 -8.59 41.34 29.87
CA GLU A 25 -8.56 42.74 29.41
C GLU A 25 -7.34 43.08 28.53
N ILE A 26 -7.00 42.16 27.61
CA ILE A 26 -5.81 42.29 26.77
C ILE A 26 -6.03 43.45 25.80
N LYS A 27 -5.32 44.57 25.94
CA LYS A 27 -5.40 45.77 25.11
C LYS A 27 -4.76 45.58 23.72
N MET A 28 -5.01 44.42 23.07
CA MET A 28 -4.56 44.13 21.70
C MET A 28 -5.70 44.36 20.71
N PRO A 29 -5.43 44.99 19.54
CA PRO A 29 -6.46 45.18 18.53
C PRO A 29 -6.99 43.83 18.05
N TYR A 30 -8.30 43.70 17.91
CA TYR A 30 -8.98 42.48 17.41
C TYR A 30 -8.42 41.98 16.05
N ALA A 31 -7.88 42.88 15.26
CA ALA A 31 -7.21 42.56 14.01
C ALA A 31 -6.05 41.56 14.17
N PHE A 32 -5.31 41.61 15.28
CA PHE A 32 -4.21 40.68 15.57
C PHE A 32 -4.71 39.22 15.73
N TRP A 33 -5.84 39.07 16.44
CA TRP A 33 -6.47 37.77 16.66
C TRP A 33 -7.04 37.16 15.38
N ILE A 34 -7.66 38.00 14.54
CA ILE A 34 -8.23 37.57 13.25
C ILE A 34 -7.11 37.10 12.32
N ILE A 35 -6.00 37.87 12.24
CA ILE A 35 -4.85 37.52 11.40
C ILE A 35 -4.20 36.21 11.89
N GLY A 36 -4.02 36.04 13.20
CA GLY A 36 -3.47 34.82 13.81
C GLY A 36 -4.31 33.57 13.48
N LEU A 37 -5.64 33.72 13.57
CA LEU A 37 -6.59 32.65 13.28
C LEU A 37 -6.59 32.28 11.79
N MET A 38 -6.57 33.26 10.90
CA MET A 38 -6.46 33.04 9.45
C MET A 38 -5.14 32.38 9.07
N LEU A 39 -4.03 32.81 9.68
CA LEU A 39 -2.72 32.23 9.42
C LEU A 39 -2.63 30.78 9.90
N SER A 40 -3.16 30.47 11.09
CA SER A 40 -3.16 29.10 11.63
C SER A 40 -4.06 28.16 10.80
N PHE A 41 -5.21 28.65 10.32
CA PHE A 41 -6.06 27.89 9.40
C PHE A 41 -5.37 27.60 8.07
N ALA A 42 -4.73 28.62 7.48
CA ALA A 42 -3.97 28.47 6.25
C ALA A 42 -2.82 27.46 6.40
N LEU A 43 -2.07 27.55 7.51
CA LEU A 43 -0.96 26.63 7.80
C LEU A 43 -1.44 25.18 7.97
N CYS A 44 -2.51 24.97 8.72
CA CYS A 44 -3.09 23.65 8.93
C CYS A 44 -3.59 23.02 7.62
N THR A 45 -4.23 23.83 6.79
CA THR A 45 -4.70 23.40 5.45
C THR A 45 -3.54 23.07 4.52
N ALA A 46 -2.50 23.92 4.51
CA ALA A 46 -1.30 23.72 3.72
C ALA A 46 -0.55 22.44 4.14
N CYS A 47 -0.42 22.17 5.43
CA CYS A 47 0.24 20.98 5.97
C CYS A 47 -0.50 19.68 5.56
N ARG A 48 -1.85 19.70 5.58
CA ARG A 48 -2.65 18.56 5.10
C ARG A 48 -2.55 18.35 3.59
N PHE A 49 -2.55 19.45 2.83
CA PHE A 49 -2.41 19.36 1.38
C PHE A 49 -1.02 18.86 0.99
N ALA A 50 0.03 19.34 1.67
CA ALA A 50 1.40 18.88 1.51
C ALA A 50 1.53 17.38 1.82
N TYR A 51 0.94 16.89 2.91
CA TYR A 51 0.96 15.46 3.25
C TYR A 51 0.26 14.60 2.19
N ARG A 52 -0.93 15.01 1.72
CA ARG A 52 -1.64 14.31 0.63
C ARG A 52 -0.87 14.34 -0.68
N PHE A 53 -0.29 15.49 -1.01
CA PHE A 53 0.55 15.67 -2.19
C PHE A 53 1.80 14.79 -2.12
N PHE A 54 2.50 14.79 -0.99
CA PHE A 54 3.69 13.96 -0.78
C PHE A 54 3.38 12.47 -0.92
N ARG A 55 2.28 12.03 -0.35
CA ARG A 55 1.81 10.63 -0.49
C ARG A 55 1.45 10.26 -1.93
N THR A 56 0.88 11.20 -2.68
CA THR A 56 0.56 10.98 -4.10
C THR A 56 1.82 10.96 -4.96
N VAL A 57 2.77 11.87 -4.68
CA VAL A 57 4.07 11.93 -5.37
C VAL A 57 4.91 10.68 -5.06
N GLN A 58 4.93 10.20 -3.81
CA GLN A 58 5.60 8.94 -3.48
C GLN A 58 5.03 7.77 -4.29
N LYS A 59 3.70 7.65 -4.41
CA LYS A 59 3.07 6.63 -5.25
C LYS A 59 3.45 6.77 -6.74
N MET A 60 3.53 7.99 -7.25
CA MET A 60 3.96 8.25 -8.63
C MET A 60 5.45 7.95 -8.85
N LEU A 61 6.30 8.24 -7.86
CA LEU A 61 7.74 7.93 -7.92
C LEU A 61 7.99 6.42 -7.83
N GLU A 62 7.23 5.70 -7.01
CA GLU A 62 7.26 4.24 -6.95
C GLU A 62 6.86 3.61 -8.30
N GLN A 63 5.88 4.21 -8.99
CA GLN A 63 5.51 3.78 -10.35
C GLN A 63 6.57 4.15 -11.41
N ARG A 64 7.29 5.28 -11.25
CA ARG A 64 8.35 5.72 -12.17
C ARG A 64 9.69 5.02 -11.95
N GLY A 65 9.98 4.49 -10.77
CA GLY A 65 11.20 3.73 -10.48
C GLY A 65 11.33 2.41 -11.25
N SER A 66 10.33 2.04 -12.02
CA SER A 66 10.29 0.84 -12.87
C SER A 66 10.68 1.10 -14.34
N ALA A 67 11.35 2.21 -14.63
CA ALA A 67 11.74 2.53 -16.02
C ALA A 67 12.99 1.80 -16.53
N ASN A 68 13.65 0.99 -15.69
CA ASN A 68 14.92 0.32 -16.03
C ASN A 68 14.83 -1.21 -16.06
N GLY A 69 13.86 -1.78 -16.79
CA GLY A 69 13.90 -3.22 -17.11
C GLY A 69 13.71 -4.20 -15.95
N ASP A 70 13.28 -3.72 -14.77
CA ASP A 70 12.99 -4.58 -13.63
C ASP A 70 11.76 -5.45 -13.91
N GLU A 71 11.90 -6.75 -13.68
CA GLU A 71 10.81 -7.72 -13.77
C GLU A 71 9.73 -7.37 -12.73
N LYS A 72 8.50 -7.10 -13.18
CA LYS A 72 7.38 -6.73 -12.30
C LYS A 72 6.65 -7.97 -11.82
N VAL A 73 6.66 -8.19 -10.53
CA VAL A 73 6.12 -9.39 -9.90
C VAL A 73 4.83 -9.11 -9.14
N MET A 74 3.82 -9.93 -9.40
CA MET A 74 2.63 -10.10 -8.57
C MET A 74 2.81 -11.31 -7.67
N ILE A 75 2.49 -11.16 -6.37
CA ILE A 75 2.57 -12.26 -5.41
C ILE A 75 1.16 -12.70 -5.04
N ILE A 76 0.90 -14.00 -5.16
CA ILE A 76 -0.37 -14.59 -4.72
C ILE A 76 -0.18 -15.21 -3.34
N GLY A 77 -0.90 -14.65 -2.37
CA GLY A 77 -0.88 -15.03 -0.96
C GLY A 77 -0.16 -14.03 -0.06
N ALA A 78 -0.93 -13.38 0.80
CA ALA A 78 -0.47 -12.47 1.85
C ALA A 78 -0.23 -13.20 3.19
N GLY A 79 0.20 -14.46 3.14
CA GLY A 79 0.57 -15.28 4.27
C GLY A 79 2.06 -15.16 4.63
N ASN A 80 2.56 -16.07 5.49
CA ASN A 80 3.96 -16.06 5.91
C ASN A 80 4.93 -16.27 4.73
N ALA A 81 4.61 -17.18 3.80
CA ALA A 81 5.44 -17.42 2.62
C ALA A 81 5.52 -16.17 1.72
N GLY A 82 4.40 -15.49 1.46
CA GLY A 82 4.37 -14.25 0.70
C GLY A 82 5.17 -13.13 1.35
N ARG A 83 5.07 -12.99 2.69
CA ARG A 83 5.87 -12.00 3.44
C ARG A 83 7.37 -12.27 3.34
N MET A 84 7.79 -13.52 3.49
CA MET A 84 9.20 -13.89 3.36
C MET A 84 9.72 -13.58 1.96
N LEU A 85 8.95 -13.91 0.93
CA LEU A 85 9.30 -13.63 -0.45
C LEU A 85 9.43 -12.12 -0.72
N ILE A 86 8.50 -11.30 -0.22
CA ILE A 86 8.56 -9.84 -0.36
C ILE A 86 9.83 -9.29 0.27
N ARG A 87 10.17 -9.72 1.49
CA ARG A 87 11.40 -9.30 2.16
C ARG A 87 12.63 -9.69 1.38
N GLU A 88 12.68 -10.91 0.85
CA GLU A 88 13.79 -11.38 0.04
C GLU A 88 13.95 -10.52 -1.22
N LEU A 89 12.87 -10.23 -1.93
CA LEU A 89 12.89 -9.38 -3.12
C LEU A 89 13.34 -7.94 -2.81
N ILE A 90 12.99 -7.41 -1.64
CA ILE A 90 13.41 -6.06 -1.20
C ILE A 90 14.89 -6.06 -0.79
N MET A 91 15.36 -7.10 -0.11
CA MET A 91 16.75 -7.20 0.35
C MET A 91 17.72 -7.55 -0.77
N SER A 92 17.27 -8.30 -1.77
CA SER A 92 18.08 -8.76 -2.89
C SER A 92 18.07 -7.73 -4.02
N SER A 93 18.69 -6.58 -3.80
CA SER A 93 18.82 -5.49 -4.79
C SER A 93 19.51 -5.89 -6.10
N HIS A 94 20.12 -7.08 -6.17
CA HIS A 94 20.73 -7.66 -7.35
C HIS A 94 19.76 -8.35 -8.31
N LEU A 95 18.56 -8.68 -7.81
CA LEU A 95 17.52 -9.29 -8.62
C LEU A 95 16.70 -8.19 -9.27
N HIS A 96 16.96 -7.64 -10.36
CA HIS A 96 16.17 -6.62 -11.08
C HIS A 96 14.66 -6.95 -11.13
N THR A 97 14.09 -7.25 -9.97
CA THR A 97 12.75 -7.80 -9.75
C THR A 97 12.02 -6.98 -8.69
N LYS A 98 10.86 -6.42 -9.01
CA LYS A 98 10.07 -5.58 -8.10
C LYS A 98 8.72 -6.20 -7.79
N ALA A 99 8.42 -6.46 -6.52
CA ALA A 99 7.08 -6.81 -6.07
C ALA A 99 6.15 -5.59 -6.20
N CYS A 100 5.18 -5.65 -7.09
CA CYS A 100 4.28 -4.53 -7.40
C CYS A 100 2.96 -4.59 -6.62
N CYS A 101 2.40 -5.79 -6.46
CA CYS A 101 1.13 -6.00 -5.76
C CYS A 101 1.00 -7.42 -5.23
N ILE A 102 0.02 -7.59 -4.32
CA ILE A 102 -0.31 -8.88 -3.70
C ILE A 102 -1.79 -9.16 -3.94
N ILE A 103 -2.12 -10.40 -4.23
CA ILE A 103 -3.48 -10.95 -4.28
C ILE A 103 -3.69 -11.89 -3.11
N ASP A 104 -4.80 -11.73 -2.38
CA ASP A 104 -5.17 -12.65 -1.28
C ASP A 104 -6.69 -12.75 -1.19
N ASP A 105 -7.24 -13.95 -1.10
CA ASP A 105 -8.68 -14.20 -1.07
C ASP A 105 -9.34 -13.79 0.25
N ASN A 106 -8.55 -13.48 1.28
CA ASN A 106 -9.10 -13.03 2.56
C ASN A 106 -9.49 -11.55 2.50
N PRO A 107 -10.81 -11.22 2.51
CA PRO A 107 -11.28 -9.84 2.38
C PRO A 107 -10.81 -8.92 3.53
N ALA A 108 -10.47 -9.48 4.70
CA ALA A 108 -9.97 -8.70 5.83
C ALA A 108 -8.56 -8.11 5.59
N LYS A 109 -7.85 -8.60 4.57
CA LYS A 109 -6.51 -8.12 4.20
C LYS A 109 -6.53 -7.08 3.08
N LEU A 110 -7.62 -6.97 2.34
CA LEU A 110 -7.75 -6.05 1.21
C LEU A 110 -7.43 -4.61 1.62
N GLY A 111 -6.67 -3.91 0.79
CA GLY A 111 -6.25 -2.54 1.04
C GLY A 111 -5.14 -2.37 2.09
N ARG A 112 -4.66 -3.46 2.71
CA ARG A 112 -3.49 -3.43 3.60
C ARG A 112 -2.19 -3.49 2.80
N PHE A 113 -1.08 -3.25 3.50
CA PHE A 113 0.27 -3.30 2.93
C PHE A 113 1.12 -4.33 3.68
N ILE A 114 2.00 -5.01 2.96
CA ILE A 114 3.06 -5.85 3.51
C ILE A 114 4.39 -5.30 3.03
N ASP A 115 5.21 -4.81 3.94
CA ASP A 115 6.53 -4.22 3.65
C ASP A 115 6.49 -3.20 2.48
N GLY A 116 5.43 -2.38 2.42
CA GLY A 116 5.22 -1.36 1.38
C GLY A 116 4.47 -1.85 0.13
N VAL A 117 4.25 -3.15 -0.05
CA VAL A 117 3.51 -3.72 -1.20
C VAL A 117 2.02 -3.82 -0.87
N PRO A 118 1.12 -3.25 -1.69
CA PRO A 118 -0.31 -3.25 -1.43
C PRO A 118 -0.98 -4.60 -1.75
N ILE A 119 -1.97 -4.99 -0.94
CA ILE A 119 -2.91 -6.07 -1.24
C ILE A 119 -4.08 -5.46 -2.00
N VAL A 120 -4.20 -5.79 -3.30
CA VAL A 120 -5.06 -5.07 -4.24
C VAL A 120 -6.35 -5.77 -4.62
N GLY A 121 -6.46 -7.07 -4.36
CA GLY A 121 -7.65 -7.84 -4.74
C GLY A 121 -7.59 -9.31 -4.34
N ASN A 122 -8.55 -10.06 -4.83
CA ASN A 122 -8.69 -11.52 -4.73
C ASN A 122 -8.33 -12.22 -6.05
N ARG A 123 -8.47 -13.54 -6.13
CA ARG A 123 -8.14 -14.36 -7.31
C ARG A 123 -8.83 -13.91 -8.61
N ASN A 124 -10.04 -13.34 -8.53
CA ASN A 124 -10.80 -12.92 -9.71
C ASN A 124 -10.25 -11.61 -10.30
N ASP A 125 -9.53 -10.83 -9.50
CA ASP A 125 -8.97 -9.54 -9.90
C ASP A 125 -7.59 -9.70 -10.58
N ILE A 126 -7.03 -10.93 -10.64
CA ILE A 126 -5.70 -11.21 -11.20
C ILE A 126 -5.54 -10.64 -12.62
N PRO A 127 -6.45 -10.90 -13.61
CA PRO A 127 -6.26 -10.41 -14.97
C PRO A 127 -6.21 -8.89 -15.04
N GLU A 128 -7.15 -8.21 -14.35
CA GLU A 128 -7.20 -6.75 -14.30
C GLU A 128 -5.94 -6.15 -13.67
N MET A 129 -5.45 -6.75 -12.59
CA MET A 129 -4.26 -6.26 -11.89
C MET A 129 -2.96 -6.54 -12.68
N VAL A 130 -2.91 -7.61 -13.48
CA VAL A 130 -1.80 -7.87 -14.40
C VAL A 130 -1.66 -6.73 -15.40
N GLU A 131 -2.74 -6.31 -16.03
CA GLU A 131 -2.74 -5.20 -16.98
C GLU A 131 -2.42 -3.86 -16.29
N LYS A 132 -3.09 -3.57 -15.19
CA LYS A 132 -2.95 -2.32 -14.46
C LYS A 132 -1.53 -2.03 -13.95
N TYR A 133 -0.84 -3.05 -13.48
CA TYR A 133 0.52 -2.93 -12.96
C TYR A 133 1.59 -3.32 -13.98
N ASN A 134 1.21 -3.75 -15.19
CA ASN A 134 2.11 -4.31 -16.21
C ASN A 134 2.97 -5.43 -15.65
N ILE A 135 2.34 -6.42 -15.04
CA ILE A 135 3.03 -7.56 -14.41
C ILE A 135 3.59 -8.48 -15.50
N THR A 136 4.83 -8.90 -15.31
CA THR A 136 5.52 -9.84 -16.21
C THR A 136 5.63 -11.23 -15.59
N LYS A 137 5.62 -11.32 -14.24
CA LYS A 137 5.76 -12.57 -13.53
C LYS A 137 4.79 -12.66 -12.35
N ILE A 138 4.24 -13.84 -12.14
CA ILE A 138 3.35 -14.15 -11.02
C ILE A 138 4.02 -15.21 -10.15
N VAL A 139 4.13 -14.95 -8.85
CA VAL A 139 4.68 -15.92 -7.90
C VAL A 139 3.59 -16.38 -6.94
N TYR A 140 3.29 -17.68 -7.02
CA TYR A 140 2.32 -18.32 -6.14
C TYR A 140 2.97 -18.72 -4.81
N ALA A 141 2.58 -18.06 -3.71
CA ALA A 141 3.16 -18.22 -2.37
C ALA A 141 2.13 -18.67 -1.31
N VAL A 142 1.25 -19.63 -1.67
CA VAL A 142 0.24 -20.22 -0.76
C VAL A 142 0.42 -21.73 -0.66
N PRO A 143 1.42 -22.22 0.09
CA PRO A 143 1.72 -23.66 0.15
C PRO A 143 0.64 -24.50 0.82
N SER A 144 -0.25 -23.91 1.64
CA SER A 144 -1.28 -24.60 2.42
C SER A 144 -2.65 -24.69 1.73
N THR A 145 -2.78 -24.23 0.50
CA THR A 145 -4.06 -24.25 -0.22
C THR A 145 -4.43 -25.66 -0.70
N SER A 146 -5.74 -25.96 -0.70
CA SER A 146 -6.27 -27.22 -1.22
C SER A 146 -5.87 -27.45 -2.70
N GLY A 147 -5.72 -28.70 -3.10
CA GLY A 147 -5.30 -29.03 -4.47
C GLY A 147 -6.24 -28.48 -5.55
N LYS A 148 -7.54 -28.34 -5.25
CA LYS A 148 -8.53 -27.77 -6.16
C LYS A 148 -8.36 -26.25 -6.31
N ASP A 149 -8.37 -25.53 -5.19
CA ASP A 149 -8.19 -24.06 -5.20
C ASP A 149 -6.87 -23.65 -5.83
N ARG A 150 -5.80 -24.42 -5.56
CA ARG A 150 -4.50 -24.19 -6.18
C ARG A 150 -4.57 -24.32 -7.71
N LYS A 151 -5.25 -25.34 -8.23
CA LYS A 151 -5.42 -25.53 -9.68
C LYS A 151 -6.20 -24.38 -10.29
N ASP A 152 -7.28 -23.94 -9.65
CA ASP A 152 -8.12 -22.85 -10.15
C ASP A 152 -7.31 -21.55 -10.24
N ILE A 153 -6.57 -21.19 -9.18
CA ILE A 153 -5.72 -19.98 -9.18
C ILE A 153 -4.62 -20.07 -10.26
N LEU A 154 -3.95 -21.23 -10.36
CA LEU A 154 -2.89 -21.40 -11.37
C LEU A 154 -3.41 -21.37 -12.80
N ASN A 155 -4.65 -21.83 -13.06
CA ASN A 155 -5.28 -21.68 -14.36
C ASN A 155 -5.53 -20.20 -14.69
N ILE A 156 -6.12 -19.43 -13.76
CA ILE A 156 -6.31 -17.99 -13.93
C ILE A 156 -4.97 -17.30 -14.23
N CYS A 157 -3.90 -17.65 -13.51
CA CYS A 157 -2.58 -17.08 -13.73
C CYS A 157 -2.02 -17.42 -15.14
N LYS A 158 -2.20 -18.66 -15.60
CA LYS A 158 -1.74 -19.08 -16.94
C LYS A 158 -2.48 -18.36 -18.06
N ASP A 159 -3.77 -18.09 -17.88
CA ASP A 159 -4.59 -17.39 -18.87
C ASP A 159 -4.15 -15.93 -19.07
N THR A 160 -3.39 -15.35 -18.13
CA THR A 160 -2.82 -13.99 -18.27
C THR A 160 -1.61 -13.92 -19.18
N GLY A 161 -0.99 -15.04 -19.53
CA GLY A 161 0.24 -15.09 -20.34
C GLY A 161 1.52 -14.69 -19.60
N CYS A 162 1.46 -14.42 -18.29
CA CYS A 162 2.63 -14.11 -17.47
C CYS A 162 3.44 -15.38 -17.15
N ASP A 163 4.74 -15.21 -16.86
CA ASP A 163 5.55 -16.29 -16.28
C ASP A 163 5.04 -16.63 -14.87
N VAL A 164 4.78 -17.90 -14.59
CA VAL A 164 4.19 -18.36 -13.33
C VAL A 164 5.17 -19.26 -12.59
N SER A 165 5.64 -18.79 -11.43
CA SER A 165 6.50 -19.53 -10.51
C SER A 165 5.75 -19.92 -9.24
N VAL A 166 6.06 -21.10 -8.69
CA VAL A 166 5.44 -21.59 -7.44
C VAL A 166 6.51 -21.73 -6.37
N VAL A 167 6.27 -21.11 -5.21
CA VAL A 167 7.14 -21.29 -4.04
C VAL A 167 6.83 -22.66 -3.41
N PRO A 168 7.80 -23.59 -3.31
CA PRO A 168 7.59 -24.88 -2.66
C PRO A 168 7.29 -24.69 -1.18
N GLY A 169 6.36 -25.48 -0.63
CA GLY A 169 6.15 -25.52 0.82
C GLY A 169 7.34 -26.13 1.54
N ILE A 170 7.64 -25.64 2.75
CA ILE A 170 8.77 -26.16 3.58
C ILE A 170 8.69 -27.66 3.75
N TYR A 171 7.51 -28.24 3.86
CA TYR A 171 7.29 -29.69 3.95
C TYR A 171 7.71 -30.46 2.67
N GLN A 172 7.66 -29.83 1.50
CA GLN A 172 8.07 -30.47 0.24
C GLN A 172 9.60 -30.42 0.07
N MET A 173 10.30 -29.46 0.70
CA MET A 173 11.75 -29.40 0.74
C MET A 173 12.36 -30.47 1.66
N VAL A 174 11.67 -30.80 2.75
CA VAL A 174 12.14 -31.84 3.70
C VAL A 174 11.94 -33.25 3.12
N ASP A 175 10.93 -33.47 2.28
CA ASP A 175 10.60 -34.78 1.68
C ASP A 175 11.43 -35.12 0.43
N GLY A 176 12.38 -34.30 0.05
CA GLY A 176 13.32 -34.56 -1.08
C GLY A 176 12.66 -34.67 -2.47
N ARG A 177 11.38 -34.25 -2.60
CA ARG A 177 10.61 -34.35 -3.87
C ARG A 177 10.80 -33.16 -4.83
N VAL A 178 11.70 -32.24 -4.52
CA VAL A 178 12.05 -31.15 -5.42
C VAL A 178 13.38 -31.50 -6.07
N SER A 179 13.35 -32.13 -7.26
CA SER A 179 14.52 -32.18 -8.12
C SER A 179 14.70 -30.78 -8.74
N VAL A 180 15.79 -30.15 -8.44
CA VAL A 180 16.26 -28.95 -9.16
C VAL A 180 16.74 -29.45 -10.51
N SER A 181 15.89 -29.34 -11.55
CA SER A 181 16.36 -29.51 -12.92
C SER A 181 17.11 -28.24 -13.32
N ASN A 182 18.42 -28.43 -13.57
CA ASN A 182 19.27 -27.45 -14.24
C ASN A 182 18.72 -27.14 -15.63
#